data_86710e35907faf6ac65c6e32b035803a
#
_entry.id   86710e35907faf6ac65c6e32b035803a
#
_cell.length_a   1.000
_cell.length_b   1.000
_cell.length_c   1.000
_cell.angle_alpha   90.00
_cell.angle_beta   90.00
_cell.angle_gamma   90.00
#
_symmetry.space_group_name_H-M   'P 1'
#
loop_
_entity.id
_entity.type
_entity.pdbx_description
1 polymer ?
#
loop_
_entity_poly.entity_id
_entity_poly.type
_entity_poly.pdbx_seq_one_letter_code
_entity_poly.pdbx_strand_id
1 'polypeptide(L)' 'MFKVKKDEFVNKTFRIPVELLKKLEILAQNEKVSLNNLVIQCCEYALNNMRNNDSKE' A
#
# COMPACT_ATOMS: atom_id res chain seq x y z
N MET A 1 16.90 -7.09 -22.85
CA MET A 1 17.85 -6.63 -21.88
C MET A 1 17.24 -6.47 -20.53
N PHE A 2 17.96 -6.86 -19.57
CA PHE A 2 17.47 -6.77 -18.21
C PHE A 2 17.31 -5.33 -17.79
N LYS A 3 16.17 -5.01 -17.27
CA LYS A 3 15.92 -3.68 -16.84
C LYS A 3 15.75 -3.61 -15.35
N VAL A 4 16.60 -2.88 -14.73
CA VAL A 4 16.52 -2.73 -13.30
C VAL A 4 15.44 -1.72 -12.98
N LYS A 5 14.50 -2.17 -12.22
CA LYS A 5 13.46 -1.28 -11.81
C LYS A 5 13.92 -0.50 -10.61
N LYS A 6 14.03 0.77 -10.76
CA LYS A 6 14.44 1.59 -9.66
C LYS A 6 13.26 2.25 -9.04
N ASP A 7 12.92 1.82 -7.86
CA ASP A 7 11.83 2.42 -7.14
C ASP A 7 12.34 3.62 -6.41
N GLU A 8 11.85 4.77 -6.78
CA GLU A 8 12.21 5.97 -6.08
C GLU A 8 11.15 6.26 -5.05
N PHE A 9 11.59 6.48 -3.82
CA PHE A 9 10.66 6.71 -2.73
C PHE A 9 10.66 8.17 -2.35
N VAL A 10 9.50 8.68 -2.05
CA VAL A 10 9.36 10.03 -1.55
C VAL A 10 8.63 9.97 -0.24
N ASN A 11 8.90 10.92 0.61
CA ASN A 11 8.22 11.00 1.89
C ASN A 11 6.95 11.80 1.73
N LYS A 12 5.86 11.23 2.17
CA LYS A 12 4.58 11.91 2.15
C LYS A 12 3.90 11.72 3.49
N THR A 13 3.21 12.71 3.93
CA THR A 13 2.49 12.64 5.18
C THR A 13 1.00 12.60 4.93
N PHE A 14 0.36 11.60 5.47
CA PHE A 14 -1.07 11.45 5.34
C PHE A 14 -1.71 11.44 6.72
N ARG A 15 -2.96 11.84 6.74
CA ARG A 15 -3.73 11.78 7.97
C ARG A 15 -4.60 10.54 7.90
N ILE A 16 -4.39 9.65 8.84
CA ILE A 16 -5.06 8.37 8.84
C ILE A 16 -5.85 8.21 10.15
N PRO A 17 -7.07 7.72 10.07
CA PRO A 17 -7.82 7.45 11.31
C PRO A 17 -7.04 6.51 12.21
N VAL A 18 -7.12 6.78 13.49
CA VAL A 18 -6.34 6.01 14.46
C VAL A 18 -6.71 4.53 14.39
N GLU A 19 -7.98 4.24 14.24
CA GLU A 19 -8.40 2.85 14.22
C GLU A 19 -7.87 2.11 13.01
N LEU A 20 -7.83 2.80 11.88
CA LEU A 20 -7.29 2.17 10.69
C LEU A 20 -5.79 1.91 10.88
N LEU A 21 -5.09 2.86 11.47
CA LEU A 21 -3.67 2.67 11.71
C LEU A 21 -3.42 1.47 12.60
N LYS A 22 -4.22 1.32 13.64
CA LYS A 22 -4.05 0.19 14.53
C LYS A 22 -4.24 -1.14 13.80
N LYS A 23 -5.24 -1.20 12.94
CA LYS A 23 -5.48 -2.42 12.19
C LYS A 23 -4.31 -2.73 11.28
N LEU A 24 -3.76 -1.71 10.66
CA LEU A 24 -2.62 -1.92 9.78
C LEU A 24 -1.41 -2.40 10.57
N GLU A 25 -1.19 -1.82 11.74
CA GLU A 25 -0.05 -2.23 12.54
C GLU A 25 -0.16 -3.68 12.97
N ILE A 26 -1.36 -4.08 13.36
CA ILE A 26 -1.56 -5.45 13.79
C ILE A 26 -1.33 -6.40 12.61
N LEU A 27 -1.85 -6.05 11.47
CA LEU A 27 -1.70 -6.89 10.29
C LEU A 27 -0.23 -6.98 9.89
N ALA A 28 0.47 -5.87 9.96
CA ALA A 28 1.89 -5.88 9.60
C ALA A 28 2.66 -6.82 10.51
N GLN A 29 2.35 -6.81 11.80
CA GLN A 29 3.02 -7.70 12.72
C GLN A 29 2.68 -9.15 12.41
N ASN A 30 1.43 -9.43 12.13
CA ASN A 30 1.03 -10.79 11.83
C ASN A 30 1.70 -11.31 10.57
N GLU A 31 1.85 -10.45 9.59
CA GLU A 31 2.46 -10.85 8.32
C GLU A 31 3.96 -10.68 8.34
N LYS A 32 4.48 -10.11 9.41
CA LYS A 32 5.93 -9.92 9.56
C LYS A 32 6.51 -9.08 8.45
N VAL A 33 5.82 -8.02 8.13
CA VAL A 33 6.30 -7.04 7.16
C VAL A 33 6.28 -5.69 7.84
N SER A 34 7.03 -4.77 7.27
CA SER A 34 7.04 -3.43 7.82
C SER A 34 5.72 -2.74 7.51
N LEU A 35 5.37 -1.80 8.36
CA LEU A 35 4.14 -1.06 8.15
C LEU A 35 4.19 -0.33 6.80
N ASN A 36 5.33 0.23 6.48
CA ASN A 36 5.47 0.93 5.22
C ASN A 36 5.21 0.00 4.04
N ASN A 37 5.77 -1.19 4.11
CA ASN A 37 5.58 -2.17 3.06
C ASN A 37 4.11 -2.55 2.93
N LEU A 38 3.47 -2.76 4.06
CA LEU A 38 2.07 -3.15 4.03
C LEU A 38 1.22 -2.04 3.41
N VAL A 39 1.50 -0.80 3.77
CA VAL A 39 0.73 0.31 3.21
C VAL A 39 0.90 0.38 1.71
N ILE A 40 2.13 0.18 1.22
CA ILE A 40 2.35 0.21 -0.20
C ILE A 40 1.55 -0.89 -0.90
N GLN A 41 1.57 -2.09 -0.35
CA GLN A 41 0.84 -3.18 -0.95
C GLN A 41 -0.66 -2.93 -0.95
N CYS A 42 -1.16 -2.37 0.13
CA CYS A 42 -2.57 -2.06 0.19
C CYS A 42 -2.95 -1.03 -0.85
N CYS A 43 -2.12 -0.04 -1.03
CA CYS A 43 -2.40 0.99 -2.02
C CYS A 43 -2.39 0.41 -3.42
N GLU A 44 -1.43 -0.43 -3.71
CA GLU A 44 -1.35 -1.04 -5.03
C GLU A 44 -2.56 -1.92 -5.29
N TYR A 45 -2.96 -2.66 -4.27
CA TYR A 45 -4.12 -3.52 -4.41
C TYR A 45 -5.37 -2.70 -4.70
N ALA A 46 -5.54 -1.62 -3.96
CA ALA A 46 -6.70 -0.79 -4.13
C ALA A 46 -6.74 -0.16 -5.52
N LEU A 47 -5.59 0.31 -5.97
CA LEU A 47 -5.54 0.92 -7.30
C LEU A 47 -5.88 -0.08 -8.39
N ASN A 48 -5.38 -1.30 -8.25
CA ASN A 48 -5.70 -2.32 -9.23
C ASN A 48 -7.18 -2.62 -9.25
N ASN A 49 -7.78 -2.69 -8.09
CA ASN A 49 -9.21 -2.98 -8.02
C ASN A 49 -10.03 -1.83 -8.55
N MET A 50 -9.62 -0.62 -8.27
CA MET A 50 -10.36 0.53 -8.77
C MET A 50 -10.32 0.61 -10.27
N ARG A 51 -9.17 0.28 -10.85
CA ARG A 51 -9.07 0.29 -12.30
C ARG A 51 -10.02 -0.74 -12.91
N ASN A 52 -10.10 -1.91 -12.28
CA ASN A 52 -11.01 -2.92 -12.75
C ASN A 52 -12.46 -2.44 -12.66
N ASN A 53 -12.76 -1.77 -11.57
CA ASN A 53 -14.11 -1.26 -11.39
C ASN A 53 -14.41 -0.15 -12.39
N ASP A 54 -13.43 0.68 -12.65
CA ASP A 54 -13.64 1.76 -13.58
C ASP A 54 -14.01 1.26 -14.94
N SER A 55 -13.41 0.18 -15.34
CA SER A 55 -13.69 -0.33 -16.67
C SER A 55 -15.17 -0.68 -16.83
N LYS A 56 -15.85 -0.87 -15.73
CA LYS A 56 -17.25 -1.17 -15.82
C LYS A 56 -18.09 0.06 -16.08
N GLU A 57 -17.56 1.18 -15.74
CA GLU A 57 -18.30 2.40 -15.98
C GLU A 57 -18.53 2.64 -17.44
#